data_df8ccbf0f30a8df19a80927ff3a7e088
#
_entry.id   df8ccbf0f30a8df19a80927ff3a7e088
#
_cell.length_a   1.000
_cell.length_b   1.000
_cell.length_c   1.000
_cell.angle_alpha   90.00
_cell.angle_beta   90.00
_cell.angle_gamma   90.00
#
_symmetry.space_group_name_H-M   'P 1'
#
loop_
_entity.id
_entity.type
_entity.pdbx_description
1 polymer ?
#
loop_
_entity_poly.entity_id
_entity_poly.type
_entity_poly.pdbx_seq_one_letter_code
_entity_poly.pdbx_strand_id
1 'polypeptide(L)'
;MPSGKPHGQRHRRPDGSGFTWWGLLLVLAVSGASLAALGGSWSQKAQREREAELRFRGEQIREAIGRYRNAREPAAWPRSLDELLSDERGGFEGGPRHHLRRLWTDPFTGQADWELLPAPAPETGFIGVRSRSAAPRLALQGAAALEGEPRVSDWRFVHTPTTAGRAPRGTTPGGGTP
;
A
#
# COMPACT_ATOMS: atom_id res chain seq x y z
N MET A 1 -19.63 7.71 -99.88
CA MET A 1 -20.16 7.84 -98.51
C MET A 1 -19.42 6.97 -97.56
N PRO A 2 -18.54 7.47 -96.66
CA PRO A 2 -17.95 6.67 -95.62
C PRO A 2 -18.57 7.00 -94.26
N SER A 3 -19.09 5.94 -93.63
CA SER A 3 -19.71 5.95 -92.33
C SER A 3 -18.67 6.00 -91.22
N GLY A 4 -18.62 7.09 -90.47
CA GLY A 4 -17.75 7.25 -89.31
C GLY A 4 -18.34 6.54 -88.07
N LYS A 5 -17.55 5.64 -87.49
CA LYS A 5 -17.89 5.01 -86.20
C LYS A 5 -17.45 5.95 -85.08
N PRO A 6 -18.26 6.18 -84.04
CA PRO A 6 -17.81 6.96 -82.91
C PRO A 6 -16.91 6.07 -81.97
N HIS A 7 -15.76 6.55 -81.62
CA HIS A 7 -14.84 5.97 -80.62
C HIS A 7 -15.44 6.25 -79.25
N GLY A 8 -15.93 5.19 -78.58
CA GLY A 8 -16.31 5.23 -77.16
C GLY A 8 -15.06 5.43 -76.28
N GLN A 9 -14.93 6.59 -75.66
CA GLN A 9 -13.96 6.85 -74.61
C GLN A 9 -14.39 6.06 -73.34
N ARG A 10 -13.63 5.03 -73.03
CA ARG A 10 -13.77 4.34 -71.75
C ARG A 10 -13.14 5.23 -70.68
N HIS A 11 -13.98 5.87 -69.86
CA HIS A 11 -13.56 6.49 -68.62
C HIS A 11 -13.02 5.39 -67.71
N ARG A 12 -11.69 5.32 -67.53
CA ARG A 12 -11.05 4.59 -66.45
C ARG A 12 -11.47 5.29 -65.16
N ARG A 13 -12.30 4.63 -64.35
CA ARG A 13 -12.53 5.02 -62.96
C ARG A 13 -11.19 4.79 -62.22
N PRO A 14 -10.67 5.77 -61.47
CA PRO A 14 -9.53 5.52 -60.62
C PRO A 14 -9.92 4.57 -59.51
N ASP A 15 -9.25 3.42 -59.46
CA ASP A 15 -9.41 2.42 -58.39
C ASP A 15 -8.88 3.02 -57.09
N GLY A 16 -9.73 3.77 -56.36
CA GLY A 16 -9.41 4.36 -55.07
C GLY A 16 -9.46 3.37 -53.87
N SER A 17 -9.57 2.05 -54.14
CA SER A 17 -9.78 1.04 -53.12
C SER A 17 -8.56 0.72 -52.23
N GLY A 18 -7.34 1.09 -52.68
CA GLY A 18 -6.12 0.82 -51.90
C GLY A 18 -5.90 1.80 -50.73
N PHE A 19 -6.31 3.06 -50.88
CA PHE A 19 -6.05 4.11 -49.91
C PHE A 19 -6.95 3.99 -48.67
N THR A 20 -8.15 3.49 -48.80
CA THR A 20 -9.11 3.30 -47.69
C THR A 20 -8.69 2.19 -46.73
N TRP A 21 -8.06 1.11 -47.25
CA TRP A 21 -7.56 0.01 -46.44
C TRP A 21 -6.40 0.43 -45.57
N TRP A 22 -5.45 1.17 -46.09
CA TRP A 22 -4.34 1.75 -45.33
C TRP A 22 -4.81 2.76 -44.29
N GLY A 23 -5.81 3.56 -44.60
CA GLY A 23 -6.44 4.49 -43.66
C GLY A 23 -7.09 3.76 -42.49
N LEU A 24 -7.80 2.66 -42.76
CA LEU A 24 -8.41 1.84 -41.72
C LEU A 24 -7.37 1.20 -40.79
N LEU A 25 -6.30 0.66 -41.36
CA LEU A 25 -5.20 0.08 -40.56
C LEU A 25 -4.51 1.13 -39.69
N LEU A 26 -4.32 2.34 -40.21
CA LEU A 26 -3.76 3.45 -39.44
C LEU A 26 -4.63 3.84 -38.26
N VAL A 27 -5.96 3.96 -38.48
CA VAL A 27 -6.91 4.27 -37.39
C VAL A 27 -6.92 3.17 -36.34
N LEU A 28 -6.91 1.90 -36.75
CA LEU A 28 -6.81 0.77 -35.83
C LEU A 28 -5.51 0.77 -35.03
N ALA A 29 -4.37 1.04 -35.67
CA ALA A 29 -3.08 1.11 -35.01
C ALA A 29 -3.02 2.25 -33.99
N VAL A 30 -3.49 3.45 -34.34
CA VAL A 30 -3.54 4.61 -33.43
C VAL A 30 -4.48 4.36 -32.27
N SER A 31 -5.66 3.77 -32.54
CA SER A 31 -6.64 3.43 -31.49
C SER A 31 -6.07 2.39 -30.53
N GLY A 32 -5.39 1.36 -31.04
CA GLY A 32 -4.75 0.33 -30.22
C GLY A 32 -3.63 0.90 -29.35
N ALA A 33 -2.79 1.77 -29.89
CA ALA A 33 -1.71 2.42 -29.14
C ALA A 33 -2.25 3.35 -28.05
N SER A 34 -3.35 4.07 -28.32
CA SER A 34 -4.02 4.94 -27.35
C SER A 34 -4.59 4.16 -26.18
N LEU A 35 -5.25 3.03 -26.43
CA LEU A 35 -5.80 2.16 -25.38
C LEU A 35 -4.69 1.52 -24.53
N ALA A 36 -3.57 1.11 -25.13
CA ALA A 36 -2.43 0.57 -24.41
C ALA A 36 -1.79 1.61 -23.49
N ALA A 37 -1.66 2.85 -23.93
CA ALA A 37 -1.13 3.95 -23.12
C ALA A 37 -2.00 4.27 -21.89
N LEU A 38 -3.32 4.20 -22.03
CA LEU A 38 -4.26 4.39 -20.92
C LEU A 38 -4.18 3.25 -19.90
N GLY A 39 -4.04 2.00 -20.33
CA GLY A 39 -3.98 0.83 -19.44
C GLY A 39 -2.83 0.91 -18.42
N GLY A 40 -1.66 1.41 -18.81
CA GLY A 40 -0.51 1.56 -17.93
C GLY A 40 -0.74 2.55 -16.78
N SER A 41 -1.38 3.68 -17.07
CA SER A 41 -1.66 4.72 -16.06
C SER A 41 -2.66 4.27 -15.00
N TRP A 42 -3.67 3.49 -15.39
CA TRP A 42 -4.67 2.93 -14.47
C TRP A 42 -4.07 1.89 -13.52
N SER A 43 -3.20 1.03 -14.02
CA SER A 43 -2.50 0.03 -13.21
C SER A 43 -1.63 0.68 -12.14
N GLN A 44 -0.84 1.69 -12.51
CA GLN A 44 -0.01 2.42 -11.55
C GLN A 44 -0.84 3.16 -10.50
N LYS A 45 -1.97 3.77 -10.90
CA LYS A 45 -2.88 4.44 -9.97
C LYS A 45 -3.46 3.44 -8.97
N ALA A 46 -3.98 2.32 -9.44
CA ALA A 46 -4.53 1.27 -8.58
C ALA A 46 -3.48 0.72 -7.60
N GLN A 47 -2.22 0.59 -8.02
CA GLN A 47 -1.15 0.15 -7.13
C GLN A 47 -0.83 1.20 -6.07
N ARG A 48 -0.75 2.49 -6.42
CA ARG A 48 -0.56 3.58 -5.44
C ARG A 48 -1.68 3.63 -4.40
N GLU A 49 -2.92 3.41 -4.82
CA GLU A 49 -4.07 3.36 -3.91
C GLU A 49 -3.95 2.18 -2.93
N ARG A 50 -3.56 0.99 -3.41
CA ARG A 50 -3.31 -0.18 -2.53
C ARG A 50 -2.17 0.07 -1.54
N GLU A 51 -1.10 0.71 -1.96
CA GLU A 51 0.03 1.06 -1.08
C GLU A 51 -0.37 2.11 -0.03
N ALA A 52 -1.18 3.09 -0.40
CA ALA A 52 -1.71 4.08 0.54
C ALA A 52 -2.66 3.42 1.57
N GLU A 53 -3.52 2.53 1.10
CA GLU A 53 -4.43 1.78 1.97
C GLU A 53 -3.68 0.82 2.92
N LEU A 54 -2.64 0.13 2.44
CA LEU A 54 -1.80 -0.71 3.28
C LEU A 54 -1.15 0.10 4.41
N ARG A 55 -0.64 1.27 4.06
CA ARG A 55 -0.01 2.18 5.02
C ARG A 55 -1.00 2.63 6.07
N PHE A 56 -2.19 3.05 5.65
CA PHE A 56 -3.26 3.45 6.56
C PHE A 56 -3.66 2.32 7.52
N ARG A 57 -3.91 1.11 6.99
CA ARG A 57 -4.33 -0.05 7.80
C ARG A 57 -3.23 -0.52 8.75
N GLY A 58 -2.00 -0.59 8.27
CA GLY A 58 -0.85 -0.95 9.10
C GLY A 58 -0.63 0.03 10.25
N GLU A 59 -0.81 1.33 9.98
CA GLU A 59 -0.69 2.37 10.99
C GLU A 59 -1.81 2.28 12.04
N GLN A 60 -3.04 1.96 11.63
CA GLN A 60 -4.14 1.72 12.58
C GLN A 60 -3.84 0.56 13.54
N ILE A 61 -3.24 -0.52 13.02
CA ILE A 61 -2.83 -1.66 13.86
C ILE A 61 -1.68 -1.23 14.78
N ARG A 62 -0.67 -0.52 14.28
CA ARG A 62 0.45 0.01 15.09
C ARG A 62 -0.03 0.87 16.26
N GLU A 63 -0.97 1.78 16.00
CA GLU A 63 -1.57 2.61 17.04
C GLU A 63 -2.38 1.79 18.05
N ALA A 64 -3.11 0.77 17.57
CA ALA A 64 -3.86 -0.13 18.46
C ALA A 64 -2.93 -0.91 19.39
N ILE A 65 -1.76 -1.38 18.90
CA ILE A 65 -0.72 -2.00 19.73
C ILE A 65 -0.24 -1.05 20.82
N GLY A 66 0.01 0.21 20.47
CA GLY A 66 0.39 1.24 21.45
C GLY A 66 -0.68 1.49 22.52
N ARG A 67 -1.94 1.61 22.09
CA ARG A 67 -3.07 1.75 23.03
C ARG A 67 -3.22 0.54 23.96
N TYR A 68 -3.10 -0.68 23.43
CA TYR A 68 -3.13 -1.91 24.22
C TYR A 68 -2.03 -1.94 25.27
N ARG A 69 -0.78 -1.64 24.87
CA ARG A 69 0.38 -1.62 25.79
C ARG A 69 0.19 -0.62 26.94
N ASN A 70 -0.31 0.57 26.61
CA ASN A 70 -0.45 1.67 27.57
C ASN A 70 -1.76 1.63 28.36
N ALA A 71 -2.67 0.70 28.07
CA ALA A 71 -3.98 0.65 28.70
C ALA A 71 -3.95 0.17 30.14
N ARG A 72 -2.92 -0.58 30.53
CA ARG A 72 -2.82 -1.23 31.86
C ARG A 72 -1.37 -1.35 32.33
N GLU A 73 -1.21 -1.39 33.65
CA GLU A 73 0.02 -1.72 34.37
C GLU A 73 -0.08 -3.15 34.94
N PRO A 74 0.96 -4.00 34.81
CA PRO A 74 2.17 -3.74 34.04
C PRO A 74 1.93 -3.73 32.54
N ALA A 75 2.69 -2.90 31.82
CA ALA A 75 2.60 -2.81 30.37
C ALA A 75 2.97 -4.14 29.71
N ALA A 76 2.14 -4.64 28.80
CA ALA A 76 2.35 -5.88 28.09
C ALA A 76 2.02 -5.75 26.62
N TRP A 77 2.69 -6.53 25.78
CA TRP A 77 2.40 -6.58 24.35
C TRP A 77 1.25 -7.56 24.07
N PRO A 78 0.45 -7.30 23.02
CA PRO A 78 -0.58 -8.25 22.60
C PRO A 78 0.07 -9.53 22.05
N ARG A 79 -0.59 -10.67 22.25
CA ARG A 79 -0.13 -11.97 21.73
C ARG A 79 -0.80 -12.36 20.44
N SER A 80 -2.00 -11.81 20.18
CA SER A 80 -2.77 -12.00 18.97
C SER A 80 -3.44 -10.70 18.53
N LEU A 81 -3.87 -10.63 17.28
CA LEU A 81 -4.64 -9.48 16.76
C LEU A 81 -6.04 -9.42 17.42
N ASP A 82 -6.57 -10.56 17.88
CA ASP A 82 -7.87 -10.62 18.55
C ASP A 82 -7.86 -9.91 19.91
N GLU A 83 -6.73 -9.91 20.61
CA GLU A 83 -6.56 -9.15 21.85
C GLU A 83 -6.65 -7.63 21.63
N LEU A 84 -6.41 -7.15 20.40
CA LEU A 84 -6.64 -5.74 20.05
C LEU A 84 -8.12 -5.44 19.83
N LEU A 85 -8.91 -6.44 19.42
CA LEU A 85 -10.36 -6.33 19.26
C LEU A 85 -11.08 -6.40 20.60
N SER A 86 -10.58 -7.24 21.52
CA SER A 86 -11.18 -7.44 22.84
C SER A 86 -10.09 -7.69 23.89
N ASP A 87 -9.71 -6.65 24.61
CA ASP A 87 -8.73 -6.74 25.71
C ASP A 87 -9.47 -7.11 27.00
N GLU A 88 -9.38 -8.37 27.39
CA GLU A 88 -10.04 -8.94 28.58
C GLU A 88 -9.20 -8.82 29.87
N ARG A 89 -8.00 -8.23 29.82
CA ARG A 89 -7.12 -8.08 30.99
C ARG A 89 -7.72 -7.29 32.13
N GLY A 90 -8.90 -6.67 31.93
CA GLY A 90 -9.61 -5.85 32.90
C GLY A 90 -10.37 -6.56 33.98
N GLY A 91 -10.56 -7.85 33.86
CA GLY A 91 -11.44 -8.59 34.76
C GLY A 91 -12.91 -8.13 34.69
N PHE A 92 -13.70 -8.61 35.64
CA PHE A 92 -15.15 -8.37 35.67
C PHE A 92 -15.57 -6.90 35.88
N GLU A 93 -14.77 -6.11 36.57
CA GLU A 93 -15.14 -4.72 36.93
C GLU A 93 -14.90 -3.71 35.82
N GLY A 94 -14.01 -3.99 34.87
CA GLY A 94 -13.63 -3.03 33.84
C GLY A 94 -14.23 -3.26 32.46
N GLY A 95 -14.81 -4.42 32.20
CA GLY A 95 -15.27 -4.84 30.88
C GLY A 95 -14.15 -4.96 29.83
N PRO A 96 -14.42 -5.55 28.67
CA PRO A 96 -13.46 -5.64 27.58
C PRO A 96 -13.20 -4.25 26.97
N ARG A 97 -11.94 -3.96 26.67
CA ARG A 97 -11.56 -2.73 25.95
C ARG A 97 -11.26 -3.05 24.49
N HIS A 98 -11.74 -2.20 23.60
CA HIS A 98 -11.50 -2.34 22.18
C HIS A 98 -10.45 -1.32 21.72
N HIS A 99 -9.27 -1.81 21.34
CA HIS A 99 -8.17 -0.99 20.83
C HIS A 99 -8.21 -0.89 19.29
N LEU A 100 -8.88 -1.86 18.67
CA LEU A 100 -9.13 -1.91 17.23
C LEU A 100 -10.62 -2.17 16.99
N ARG A 101 -11.25 -1.42 16.10
CA ARG A 101 -12.70 -1.59 15.84
C ARG A 101 -13.01 -2.84 15.02
N ARG A 102 -12.09 -3.24 14.16
CA ARG A 102 -12.19 -4.40 13.29
C ARG A 102 -10.81 -4.88 12.89
N LEU A 103 -10.68 -6.14 12.56
CA LEU A 103 -9.48 -6.66 11.97
C LEU A 103 -9.38 -6.19 10.51
N TRP A 104 -8.34 -5.42 10.20
CA TRP A 104 -8.10 -4.91 8.86
C TRP A 104 -7.50 -6.00 7.97
N THR A 105 -8.06 -6.16 6.77
CA THR A 105 -7.47 -7.02 5.73
C THR A 105 -6.28 -6.32 5.08
N ASP A 106 -5.26 -7.09 4.70
CA ASP A 106 -4.16 -6.59 3.88
C ASP A 106 -4.68 -6.36 2.45
N PRO A 107 -4.55 -5.17 1.86
CA PRO A 107 -5.05 -4.87 0.51
C PRO A 107 -4.29 -5.61 -0.61
N PHE A 108 -3.14 -6.20 -0.32
CA PHE A 108 -2.35 -6.98 -1.28
C PHE A 108 -2.66 -8.47 -1.23
N THR A 109 -2.95 -9.04 -0.06
CA THR A 109 -3.35 -10.45 0.07
C THR A 109 -4.87 -10.63 0.07
N GLY A 110 -5.63 -9.57 0.38
CA GLY A 110 -7.08 -9.62 0.54
C GLY A 110 -7.55 -10.29 1.82
N GLN A 111 -6.63 -10.69 2.69
CA GLN A 111 -6.89 -11.42 3.94
C GLN A 111 -6.37 -10.64 5.15
N ALA A 112 -6.83 -11.02 6.34
CA ALA A 112 -6.33 -10.44 7.60
C ALA A 112 -5.15 -11.28 8.14
N ASP A 113 -4.21 -11.61 7.26
CA ASP A 113 -3.08 -12.52 7.47
C ASP A 113 -1.76 -11.78 7.73
N TRP A 114 -1.81 -10.69 8.46
CA TRP A 114 -0.63 -9.91 8.81
C TRP A 114 0.44 -10.76 9.47
N GLU A 115 1.68 -10.55 9.09
CA GLU A 115 2.82 -11.13 9.78
C GLU A 115 3.14 -10.32 11.03
N LEU A 116 3.12 -10.99 12.19
CA LEU A 116 3.37 -10.37 13.49
C LEU A 116 4.88 -10.24 13.71
N LEU A 117 5.33 -9.07 14.11
CA LEU A 117 6.72 -8.81 14.44
C LEU A 117 6.92 -8.99 15.95
N PRO A 118 7.71 -10.00 16.39
CA PRO A 118 7.82 -10.33 17.80
C PRO A 118 8.44 -9.20 18.62
N ALA A 119 8.06 -9.12 19.88
CA ALA A 119 8.72 -8.26 20.84
C ALA A 119 10.15 -8.74 21.11
N PRO A 120 11.10 -7.82 21.44
CA PRO A 120 12.45 -8.20 21.82
C PRO A 120 12.43 -8.96 23.16
N ALA A 121 13.27 -9.99 23.26
CA ALA A 121 13.43 -10.73 24.52
C ALA A 121 13.87 -9.78 25.66
N PRO A 122 13.42 -9.99 26.89
CA PRO A 122 12.60 -11.11 27.41
C PRO A 122 11.08 -10.91 27.26
N GLU A 123 10.60 -9.82 26.64
CA GLU A 123 9.17 -9.54 26.51
C GLU A 123 8.51 -10.56 25.56
N THR A 124 7.24 -10.86 25.79
CA THR A 124 6.42 -11.77 24.95
C THR A 124 5.34 -11.01 24.23
N GLY A 125 4.91 -11.49 23.05
CA GLY A 125 3.92 -10.84 22.20
C GLY A 125 4.54 -10.22 20.96
N PHE A 126 3.85 -9.26 20.33
CA PHE A 126 4.33 -8.60 19.12
C PHE A 126 4.26 -7.07 19.23
N ILE A 127 5.23 -6.42 18.61
CA ILE A 127 5.39 -4.95 18.63
C ILE A 127 4.88 -4.27 17.39
N GLY A 128 4.56 -5.04 16.35
CA GLY A 128 4.15 -4.50 15.06
C GLY A 128 3.70 -5.57 14.10
N VAL A 129 3.34 -5.13 12.90
CA VAL A 129 2.91 -6.00 11.82
C VAL A 129 3.58 -5.62 10.50
N ARG A 130 3.60 -6.55 9.55
CA ARG A 130 3.95 -6.29 8.15
C ARG A 130 3.06 -7.11 7.21
N SER A 131 3.00 -6.69 5.93
CA SER A 131 2.35 -7.46 4.90
C SER A 131 3.13 -8.74 4.58
N ARG A 132 2.43 -9.83 4.25
CA ARG A 132 3.05 -11.05 3.70
C ARG A 132 3.30 -10.98 2.21
N SER A 133 2.80 -9.93 1.54
CA SER A 133 2.90 -9.80 0.10
C SER A 133 4.32 -9.48 -0.34
N ALA A 134 4.86 -10.30 -1.25
CA ALA A 134 6.13 -10.06 -1.92
C ALA A 134 6.01 -9.14 -3.16
N ALA A 135 4.84 -8.52 -3.37
CA ALA A 135 4.61 -7.63 -4.50
C ALA A 135 5.64 -6.49 -4.53
N PRO A 136 6.12 -6.10 -5.70
CA PRO A 136 7.02 -4.95 -5.83
C PRO A 136 6.30 -3.67 -5.40
N ARG A 137 7.01 -2.81 -4.74
CA ARG A 137 6.55 -1.48 -4.34
C ARG A 137 6.82 -0.48 -5.45
N LEU A 138 5.91 0.45 -5.70
CA LEU A 138 6.21 1.57 -6.58
C LEU A 138 7.33 2.39 -5.93
N ALA A 139 8.51 2.37 -6.55
CA ALA A 139 9.60 3.22 -6.13
C ALA A 139 9.14 4.68 -6.18
N LEU A 140 9.37 5.43 -5.13
CA LEU A 140 9.27 6.89 -5.19
C LEU A 140 10.27 7.34 -6.27
N GLN A 141 9.77 7.99 -7.32
CA GLN A 141 10.61 8.54 -8.36
C GLN A 141 11.66 9.45 -7.70
N GLY A 142 12.94 9.05 -7.76
CA GLY A 142 14.06 9.78 -7.19
C GLY A 142 14.81 9.12 -6.03
N ALA A 143 14.35 8.02 -5.47
CA ALA A 143 15.15 7.23 -4.54
C ALA A 143 16.16 6.40 -5.35
N ALA A 144 17.47 6.63 -5.12
CA ALA A 144 18.51 5.78 -5.65
C ALA A 144 18.17 4.31 -5.35
N ALA A 145 18.24 3.46 -6.36
CA ALA A 145 18.00 2.03 -6.21
C ALA A 145 19.04 1.48 -5.23
N LEU A 146 18.63 1.34 -3.98
CA LEU A 146 19.35 0.53 -3.01
C LEU A 146 19.22 -0.92 -3.47
N GLU A 147 20.25 -1.71 -3.27
CA GLU A 147 20.35 -3.09 -3.71
C GLU A 147 19.06 -3.88 -3.40
N GLY A 148 18.38 -4.33 -4.46
CA GLY A 148 17.11 -5.06 -4.40
C GLY A 148 15.88 -4.16 -4.66
N GLU A 149 14.93 -4.69 -5.44
CA GLU A 149 13.63 -4.02 -5.63
C GLU A 149 12.86 -3.99 -4.30
N PRO A 150 12.44 -2.79 -3.82
CA PRO A 150 11.71 -2.68 -2.56
C PRO A 150 10.37 -3.41 -2.66
N ARG A 151 10.06 -4.24 -1.66
CA ARG A 151 8.84 -5.03 -1.58
C ARG A 151 7.86 -4.44 -0.58
N VAL A 152 6.60 -4.79 -0.75
CA VAL A 152 5.52 -4.41 0.18
C VAL A 152 5.78 -4.98 1.58
N SER A 153 6.34 -6.20 1.67
CA SER A 153 6.73 -6.85 2.94
C SER A 153 7.83 -6.12 3.71
N ASP A 154 8.56 -5.20 3.09
CA ASP A 154 9.62 -4.44 3.77
C ASP A 154 9.07 -3.34 4.67
N TRP A 155 7.80 -2.97 4.48
CA TRP A 155 7.14 -2.02 5.36
C TRP A 155 6.78 -2.66 6.70
N ARG A 156 7.41 -2.16 7.75
CA ARG A 156 7.18 -2.57 9.13
C ARG A 156 6.40 -1.49 9.86
N PHE A 157 5.24 -1.83 10.37
CA PHE A 157 4.42 -0.96 11.21
C PHE A 157 4.65 -1.31 12.67
N VAL A 158 5.71 -0.74 13.25
CA VAL A 158 6.20 -1.07 14.59
C VAL A 158 5.86 0.05 15.57
N HIS A 159 5.28 -0.30 16.72
CA HIS A 159 5.14 0.62 17.83
C HIS A 159 6.42 0.65 18.66
N THR A 160 7.10 1.79 18.67
CA THR A 160 8.25 2.04 19.56
C THR A 160 7.73 2.74 20.80
N PRO A 161 7.88 2.16 22.00
CA PRO A 161 7.51 2.85 23.22
C PRO A 161 8.31 4.15 23.33
N THR A 162 7.62 5.27 23.41
CA THR A 162 8.29 6.50 23.78
C THR A 162 8.72 6.34 25.23
N THR A 163 9.99 6.16 25.46
CA THR A 163 10.58 6.32 26.78
C THR A 163 10.41 7.81 27.11
N ALA A 164 9.26 8.16 27.69
CA ALA A 164 9.08 9.51 28.24
C ALA A 164 10.26 9.70 29.19
N GLY A 165 11.14 10.61 28.82
CA GLY A 165 12.39 10.86 29.53
C GLY A 165 12.11 11.01 31.02
N ARG A 166 12.54 10.02 31.79
CA ARG A 166 12.78 10.20 33.19
C ARG A 166 13.94 11.19 33.24
N ALA A 167 13.61 12.49 33.27
CA ALA A 167 14.57 13.53 33.58
C ALA A 167 15.31 13.09 34.83
N PRO A 168 16.66 13.06 34.83
CA PRO A 168 17.40 12.80 36.05
C PRO A 168 16.96 13.83 37.07
N ARG A 169 16.38 13.37 38.19
CA ARG A 169 16.09 14.25 39.31
C ARG A 169 17.44 14.87 39.68
N GLY A 170 17.55 16.19 39.36
CA GLY A 170 18.68 16.96 39.75
C GLY A 170 18.91 16.78 41.25
N THR A 171 20.03 16.17 41.62
CA THR A 171 20.59 16.23 42.94
C THR A 171 20.95 17.66 43.19
N THR A 172 20.12 18.37 43.95
CA THR A 172 20.44 19.69 44.48
C THR A 172 21.63 19.50 45.42
N PRO A 173 22.79 20.11 45.16
CA PRO A 173 23.86 20.11 46.16
C PRO A 173 23.42 21.03 47.28
N GLY A 174 23.24 20.46 48.47
CA GLY A 174 23.00 21.20 49.69
C GLY A 174 24.12 22.19 49.90
N GLY A 175 23.79 23.49 49.78
CA GLY A 175 24.65 24.57 50.22
C GLY A 175 24.74 24.54 51.74
N GLY A 176 25.89 24.08 52.26
CA GLY A 176 26.29 24.40 53.63
C GLY A 176 26.88 25.78 53.63
N THR A 177 26.43 26.59 54.56
CA THR A 177 27.09 27.81 54.96
C THR A 177 27.43 27.74 56.46
N PRO A 178 28.55 28.25 56.85
CA PRO A 178 29.05 28.22 58.21
C PRO A 178 28.26 29.11 59.17
#